data_5f41466920fd4e893c7942c9f1066462
#
_entry.id   5f41466920fd4e893c7942c9f1066462
#
_cell.length_a   1.000
_cell.length_b   1.000
_cell.length_c   1.000
_cell.angle_alpha   90.00
_cell.angle_beta   90.00
_cell.angle_gamma   90.00
#
_symmetry.space_group_name_H-M   'P 1'
#
loop_
_entity.id
_entity.type
_entity.pdbx_description
1 polymer ?
#
loop_
_entity_poly.entity_id
_entity_poly.type
_entity_poly.pdbx_seq_one_letter_code
_entity_poly.pdbx_strand_id
1 'polypeptide(L)'
;MLDLSYTNKFKKEVRHAALRGRDIMKMFPPIFLLLDGQTLPRQYSDHPLHGEWEGFNDFHIETDWIVIYCIDEKTLTLARTGTHSDLFD
;
A
#
# COMPACT_ATOMS: atom_id res chain seq x y z
N MET A 1 -3.41 1.06 18.21
CA MET A 1 -2.94 1.46 16.87
C MET A 1 -1.67 0.70 16.52
N LEU A 2 -1.58 0.25 15.28
CA LEU A 2 -0.37 -0.45 14.82
C LEU A 2 0.79 0.53 14.66
N ASP A 3 2.01 0.02 14.76
CA ASP A 3 3.19 0.81 14.41
C ASP A 3 3.33 0.84 12.89
N LEU A 4 3.81 1.96 12.36
CA LEU A 4 4.01 2.12 10.93
C LEU A 4 5.47 1.90 10.57
N SER A 5 5.69 1.06 9.56
CA SER A 5 7.01 0.86 8.96
C SER A 5 6.86 0.96 7.44
N TYR A 6 7.94 1.29 6.76
CA TYR A 6 7.94 1.28 5.30
C TYR A 6 9.36 1.05 4.79
N THR A 7 9.44 0.47 3.60
CA THR A 7 10.73 0.16 2.99
C THR A 7 11.32 1.40 2.32
N ASN A 8 12.63 1.38 2.11
CA ASN A 8 13.29 2.44 1.34
C ASN A 8 12.74 2.49 -0.09
N LYS A 9 12.41 1.33 -0.64
CA LYS A 9 11.85 1.27 -1.99
C LYS A 9 10.49 1.95 -2.05
N PHE A 10 9.64 1.69 -1.06
CA PHE A 10 8.34 2.35 -0.95
C PHE A 10 8.51 3.88 -0.92
N LYS A 11 9.43 4.36 -0.10
CA LYS A 11 9.69 5.79 0.04
C LYS A 11 10.09 6.42 -1.29
N LYS A 12 10.96 5.75 -2.05
CA LYS A 12 11.37 6.23 -3.37
C LYS A 12 10.20 6.23 -4.35
N GLU A 13 9.35 5.21 -4.28
CA GLU A 13 8.22 5.08 -5.17
C GLU A 13 7.14 6.11 -4.87
N VAL A 14 6.95 6.48 -3.61
CA VAL A 14 6.05 7.58 -3.25
C VAL A 14 6.54 8.88 -3.86
N ARG A 15 7.84 9.15 -3.75
CA ARG A 15 8.42 10.36 -4.35
C ARG A 15 8.22 10.37 -5.86
N HIS A 16 8.42 9.21 -6.49
CA HIS A 16 8.23 9.05 -7.93
C HIS A 16 6.77 9.32 -8.34
N ALA A 17 5.84 8.80 -7.55
CA ALA A 17 4.41 9.04 -7.80
C ALA A 17 4.08 10.53 -7.71
N ALA A 18 4.63 11.22 -6.70
CA ALA A 18 4.42 12.65 -6.55
C ALA A 18 4.95 13.43 -7.76
N LEU A 19 6.12 13.06 -8.25
CA LEU A 19 6.72 13.72 -9.41
C LEU A 19 5.90 13.50 -10.68
N ARG A 20 5.16 12.39 -10.75
CA ARG A 20 4.26 12.10 -11.87
C ARG A 20 2.91 12.80 -11.73
N GLY A 21 2.71 13.57 -10.69
CA GLY A 21 1.48 14.34 -10.50
C GLY A 21 0.40 13.65 -9.69
N ARG A 22 0.68 12.51 -9.06
CA ARG A 22 -0.31 11.84 -8.21
C ARG A 22 -0.50 12.62 -6.93
N ASP A 23 -1.72 12.62 -6.43
CA ASP A 23 -2.07 13.27 -5.17
C ASP A 23 -1.73 12.33 -4.00
N ILE A 24 -0.56 12.53 -3.41
CA ILE A 24 -0.06 11.67 -2.32
C ILE A 24 -1.00 11.68 -1.12
N MET A 25 -1.75 12.74 -0.91
CA MET A 25 -2.68 12.82 0.22
C MET A 25 -3.75 11.73 0.16
N LYS A 26 -4.03 11.20 -1.02
CA LYS A 26 -5.00 10.10 -1.17
C LYS A 26 -4.55 8.81 -0.52
N MET A 27 -3.26 8.67 -0.22
CA MET A 27 -2.73 7.48 0.45
C MET A 27 -3.14 7.40 1.91
N PHE A 28 -3.31 8.53 2.57
CA PHE A 28 -3.43 8.56 4.02
C PHE A 28 -4.73 7.96 4.56
N PRO A 29 -5.91 8.24 3.99
CA PRO A 29 -7.13 7.64 4.54
C PRO A 29 -7.08 6.12 4.66
N PRO A 30 -6.73 5.34 3.62
CA PRO A 30 -6.65 3.90 3.78
C PRO A 30 -5.53 3.46 4.73
N ILE A 31 -4.40 4.15 4.74
CA ILE A 31 -3.31 3.82 5.65
C ILE A 31 -3.76 4.01 7.10
N PHE A 32 -4.46 5.11 7.40
CA PHE A 32 -4.94 5.34 8.76
C PHE A 32 -5.97 4.30 9.21
N LEU A 33 -6.84 3.85 8.29
CA LEU A 33 -7.78 2.79 8.62
C LEU A 33 -7.05 1.50 9.00
N LEU A 34 -6.03 1.14 8.23
CA LEU A 34 -5.23 -0.06 8.53
C LEU A 34 -4.49 0.10 9.86
N LEU A 35 -3.91 1.26 10.13
CA LEU A 35 -3.23 1.51 11.41
C LEU A 35 -4.17 1.37 12.58
N ASP A 36 -5.44 1.71 12.40
CA ASP A 36 -6.47 1.62 13.43
C ASP A 36 -7.09 0.22 13.53
N GLY A 37 -6.57 -0.74 12.77
CA GLY A 37 -7.05 -2.12 12.81
C GLY A 37 -8.38 -2.33 12.08
N GLN A 38 -8.80 -1.40 11.26
CA GLN A 38 -10.06 -1.50 10.55
C GLN A 38 -9.88 -2.11 9.18
N THR A 39 -10.95 -2.73 8.65
CA THR A 39 -10.96 -3.20 7.27
C THR A 39 -11.19 -2.02 6.34
N LEU A 40 -10.60 -2.11 5.13
CA LEU A 40 -10.78 -1.05 4.15
C LEU A 40 -12.12 -1.15 3.44
N PRO A 41 -12.74 -0.01 3.10
CA PRO A 41 -13.94 -0.01 2.26
C PRO A 41 -13.68 -0.73 0.93
N ARG A 42 -14.75 -1.25 0.35
CA ARG A 42 -14.69 -2.02 -0.90
C ARG A 42 -13.99 -1.27 -2.03
N GLN A 43 -14.11 0.05 -2.05
CA GLN A 43 -13.51 0.87 -3.11
C GLN A 43 -11.99 0.70 -3.22
N TYR A 44 -11.33 0.25 -2.16
CA TYR A 44 -9.88 0.05 -2.17
C TYR A 44 -9.47 -1.33 -2.65
N SER A 45 -10.41 -2.24 -2.88
CA SER A 45 -10.13 -3.59 -3.41
C SER A 45 -9.01 -4.31 -2.65
N ASP A 46 -9.02 -4.19 -1.33
CA ASP A 46 -8.02 -4.82 -0.48
C ASP A 46 -8.11 -6.34 -0.58
N HIS A 47 -6.99 -7.01 -0.86
CA HIS A 47 -6.99 -8.47 -0.97
C HIS A 47 -5.58 -9.04 -0.78
N PRO A 48 -5.51 -10.32 -0.36
CA PRO A 48 -4.22 -10.99 -0.20
C PRO A 48 -3.58 -11.32 -1.53
N LEU A 49 -2.25 -11.35 -1.53
CA LEU A 49 -1.47 -11.71 -2.71
C LEU A 49 -0.96 -13.14 -2.58
N HIS A 50 -0.54 -13.70 -3.70
CA HIS A 50 -0.03 -15.07 -3.77
C HIS A 50 1.30 -15.07 -4.54
N GLY A 51 1.95 -16.26 -4.60
CA GLY A 51 3.21 -16.39 -5.31
C GLY A 51 4.34 -15.68 -4.58
N GLU A 52 5.07 -14.86 -5.29
CA GLU A 52 6.22 -14.14 -4.74
C GLU A 52 5.85 -13.20 -3.58
N TRP A 53 4.60 -12.76 -3.57
CA TRP A 53 4.10 -11.85 -2.55
C TRP A 53 3.24 -12.54 -1.49
N GLU A 54 3.41 -13.85 -1.32
CA GLU A 54 2.69 -14.59 -0.30
C GLU A 54 2.91 -13.95 1.07
N GLY A 55 1.83 -13.76 1.83
CA GLY A 55 1.89 -13.09 3.13
C GLY A 55 1.68 -11.58 3.07
N PHE A 56 1.63 -11.02 1.87
CA PHE A 56 1.35 -9.60 1.66
C PHE A 56 -0.07 -9.42 1.13
N ASN A 57 -0.56 -8.20 1.26
CA ASN A 57 -1.84 -7.78 0.68
C ASN A 57 -1.58 -6.57 -0.19
N ASP A 58 -2.55 -6.24 -1.05
CA ASP A 58 -2.51 -4.96 -1.72
C ASP A 58 -3.85 -4.24 -1.60
N PHE A 59 -3.82 -2.93 -1.72
CA PHE A 59 -5.03 -2.14 -1.92
C PHE A 59 -4.79 -1.11 -3.01
N HIS A 60 -5.89 -0.65 -3.62
CA HIS A 60 -5.84 0.29 -4.73
C HIS A 60 -6.26 1.68 -4.23
N ILE A 61 -5.37 2.67 -4.40
CA ILE A 61 -5.72 4.06 -4.11
C ILE A 61 -6.57 4.58 -5.26
N GLU A 62 -6.16 4.24 -6.48
CA GLU A 62 -6.87 4.50 -7.73
C GLU A 62 -6.80 3.24 -8.57
N THR A 63 -7.46 3.22 -9.71
CA THR A 63 -7.55 2.03 -10.55
C THR A 63 -6.19 1.37 -10.81
N ASP A 64 -5.17 2.17 -11.10
CA ASP A 64 -3.84 1.64 -11.38
C ASP A 64 -2.78 2.29 -10.48
N TRP A 65 -3.13 2.50 -9.22
CA TRP A 65 -2.20 2.96 -8.21
C TRP A 65 -2.39 2.10 -6.97
N ILE A 66 -1.43 1.21 -6.73
CA ILE A 66 -1.53 0.10 -5.79
C ILE A 66 -0.51 0.28 -4.68
N VAL A 67 -0.86 -0.16 -3.47
CA VAL A 67 0.08 -0.25 -2.35
C VAL A 67 0.14 -1.70 -1.91
N ILE A 68 1.35 -2.26 -1.83
CA ILE A 68 1.58 -3.60 -1.27
C ILE A 68 2.02 -3.42 0.17
N TYR A 69 1.37 -4.14 1.08
CA TYR A 69 1.64 -4.04 2.51
C TYR A 69 1.52 -5.38 3.19
N CYS A 70 2.03 -5.48 4.42
CA CYS A 70 1.73 -6.60 5.29
C CYS A 70 1.55 -6.09 6.71
N ILE A 71 0.80 -6.85 7.49
CA ILE A 71 0.62 -6.60 8.91
C ILE A 71 1.16 -7.82 9.63
N ASP A 72 2.13 -7.60 10.52
CA ASP A 72 2.74 -8.67 11.31
C ASP A 72 2.77 -8.21 12.75
N GLU A 73 2.08 -8.97 13.60
CA GLU A 73 1.90 -8.62 15.01
C GLU A 73 1.33 -7.21 15.14
N LYS A 74 2.16 -6.24 15.54
CA LYS A 74 1.72 -4.87 15.80
C LYS A 74 2.22 -3.88 14.76
N THR A 75 2.75 -4.36 13.63
CA THR A 75 3.39 -3.49 12.66
C THR A 75 2.72 -3.59 11.30
N LEU A 76 2.35 -2.43 10.75
CA LEU A 76 1.95 -2.29 9.34
C LEU A 76 3.19 -1.87 8.57
N THR A 77 3.60 -2.70 7.61
CA THR A 77 4.74 -2.39 6.75
C THR A 77 4.27 -2.11 5.34
N LEU A 78 4.57 -0.91 4.84
CA LEU A 78 4.27 -0.52 3.46
C LEU A 78 5.47 -0.90 2.62
N ALA A 79 5.29 -1.88 1.72
CA ALA A 79 6.40 -2.50 1.00
C ALA A 79 6.69 -1.86 -0.35
N ARG A 80 5.66 -1.60 -1.14
CA ARG A 80 5.78 -1.08 -2.51
C ARG A 80 4.58 -0.23 -2.86
N THR A 81 4.73 0.69 -3.81
CA THR A 81 3.61 1.37 -4.45
C THR A 81 3.95 1.66 -5.91
N GLY A 82 2.93 1.59 -6.77
CA GLY A 82 3.10 1.82 -8.20
C GLY A 82 1.92 1.31 -8.99
N THR A 83 2.10 1.21 -10.30
CA THR A 83 1.11 0.61 -11.20
C THR A 83 1.23 -0.90 -11.17
N HIS A 84 0.27 -1.61 -11.79
CA HIS A 84 0.38 -3.06 -11.97
C HIS A 84 1.69 -3.43 -12.67
N SER A 85 2.03 -2.72 -13.73
CA SER A 85 3.28 -2.98 -14.44
C SER A 85 4.50 -2.78 -13.58
N ASP A 86 4.50 -1.74 -12.76
CA ASP A 86 5.63 -1.46 -11.87
C ASP A 86 5.86 -2.58 -10.85
N LEU A 87 4.78 -3.17 -10.37
CA LEU A 87 4.84 -4.08 -9.22
C LEU A 87 4.83 -5.56 -9.59
N PHE A 88 4.16 -5.94 -10.67
CA PHE A 88 3.90 -7.34 -10.96
C PHE A 88 4.42 -7.83 -12.31
N ASP A 89 4.95 -6.96 -13.13
CA ASP A 89 5.51 -7.35 -14.43
C ASP A 89 7.02 -7.49 -14.40
#